data_59379fa96ff6662d756f068fca2d48a8
#
_entry.id   59379fa96ff6662d756f068fca2d48a8
#
_cell.length_a   1.000
_cell.length_b   1.000
_cell.length_c   1.000
_cell.angle_alpha   90.00
_cell.angle_beta   90.00
_cell.angle_gamma   90.00
#
_symmetry.space_group_name_H-M   'P 1'
#
loop_
_entity.id
_entity.type
_entity.pdbx_description
1 polymer ?
#
loop_
_entity_poly.entity_id
_entity_poly.type
_entity_poly.pdbx_seq_one_letter_code
_entity_poly.pdbx_strand_id
1 'polypeptide(L)'
;RAQLTWTSLAGERYAAIGTSQGLFIYYGNDFFDITPLDTAITGCTLTTTTGSSLVTINKGSHGLAKGRYITLSSVTVTAASDFTPAQLEQAYEILSVPDVDKIVVQASTTETGSGMTAVGAATVNPYVEIGPTFQTAGYGWGTYLWGEEAWGNERTTTNVTLDPGNWSLDNFGEVLIATIKNGKTFTWNAGASNARTIRASKSTSGFSTSA
;
A
#
# COMPACT_ATOMS: atom_id res chain seq x y z
N ARG A 1 -9.61 11.75 4.28
CA ARG A 1 -9.19 12.43 3.05
C ARG A 1 -8.71 13.82 3.42
N ALA A 2 -7.59 14.26 2.87
CA ALA A 2 -7.02 15.58 3.13
C ALA A 2 -6.43 16.15 1.83
N GLN A 3 -6.44 17.47 1.71
CA GLN A 3 -5.79 18.19 0.62
C GLN A 3 -5.09 19.41 1.18
N LEU A 4 -3.88 19.67 0.69
CA LEU A 4 -3.10 20.85 1.00
C LEU A 4 -2.45 21.37 -0.28
N THR A 5 -2.51 22.68 -0.50
CA THR A 5 -1.82 23.33 -1.61
C THR A 5 -0.82 24.32 -1.07
N TRP A 6 0.38 24.36 -1.65
CA TRP A 6 1.41 25.34 -1.28
C TRP A 6 2.27 25.72 -2.48
N THR A 7 3.06 26.75 -2.31
CA THR A 7 4.06 27.18 -3.29
C THR A 7 5.44 26.98 -2.68
N SER A 8 6.33 26.33 -3.42
CA SER A 8 7.72 26.15 -3.03
C SER A 8 8.50 27.47 -3.06
N LEU A 9 9.70 27.49 -2.49
CA LEU A 9 10.60 28.64 -2.57
C LEU A 9 11.02 28.96 -4.01
N ALA A 10 10.99 27.99 -4.90
CA ALA A 10 11.24 28.16 -6.34
C ALA A 10 10.03 28.71 -7.10
N GLY A 11 8.90 28.97 -6.44
CA GLY A 11 7.66 29.44 -7.07
C GLY A 11 6.79 28.36 -7.71
N GLU A 12 7.17 27.10 -7.56
CA GLU A 12 6.38 25.95 -8.07
C GLU A 12 5.18 25.68 -7.16
N ARG A 13 4.05 25.35 -7.78
CA ARG A 13 2.80 25.05 -7.06
C ARG A 13 2.58 23.56 -6.96
N TYR A 14 2.34 23.09 -5.74
CA TYR A 14 2.07 21.71 -5.41
C TYR A 14 0.70 21.56 -4.75
N ALA A 15 0.05 20.43 -4.97
CA ALA A 15 -1.11 20.01 -4.21
C ALA A 15 -0.87 18.59 -3.66
N ALA A 16 -0.84 18.44 -2.36
CA ALA A 16 -0.82 17.13 -1.71
C ALA A 16 -2.24 16.62 -1.53
N ILE A 17 -2.48 15.38 -1.86
CA ILE A 17 -3.77 14.71 -1.78
C ILE A 17 -3.60 13.42 -0.99
N GLY A 18 -4.14 13.41 0.22
CA GLY A 18 -4.21 12.23 1.10
C GLY A 18 -5.53 11.49 0.92
N THR A 19 -5.44 10.23 0.55
CA THR A 19 -6.58 9.32 0.43
C THR A 19 -6.55 8.25 1.50
N SER A 20 -7.56 7.39 1.58
CA SER A 20 -7.56 6.22 2.46
C SER A 20 -6.53 5.15 2.07
N GLN A 21 -5.95 5.23 0.87
CA GLN A 21 -5.06 4.22 0.32
C GLN A 21 -3.65 4.74 0.02
N GLY A 22 -3.46 6.08 -0.04
CA GLY A 22 -2.17 6.64 -0.40
C GLY A 22 -2.07 8.14 -0.21
N LEU A 23 -0.87 8.65 -0.47
CA LEU A 23 -0.51 10.05 -0.47
C LEU A 23 0.09 10.42 -1.83
N PHE A 24 -0.46 11.43 -2.47
CA PHE A 24 -0.09 11.83 -3.83
C PHE A 24 0.25 13.32 -3.88
N ILE A 25 1.13 13.67 -4.80
CA ILE A 25 1.42 15.05 -5.17
C ILE A 25 0.90 15.29 -6.59
N TYR A 26 0.12 16.34 -6.75
CA TYR A 26 -0.23 16.87 -8.05
C TYR A 26 0.70 18.04 -8.39
N TYR A 27 1.39 17.93 -9.52
CA TYR A 27 2.32 18.94 -10.02
C TYR A 27 2.45 18.84 -11.53
N GLY A 28 2.46 19.97 -12.25
CA GLY A 28 2.67 20.00 -13.70
C GLY A 28 1.67 19.18 -14.52
N ASN A 29 0.44 19.06 -14.04
CA ASN A 29 -0.66 18.30 -14.64
C ASN A 29 -0.53 16.76 -14.48
N ASP A 30 0.39 16.28 -13.64
CA ASP A 30 0.60 14.87 -13.34
C ASP A 30 0.45 14.56 -11.84
N PHE A 31 0.14 13.30 -11.54
CA PHE A 31 0.07 12.78 -10.19
C PHE A 31 1.30 11.91 -9.89
N PHE A 32 1.96 12.21 -8.79
CA PHE A 32 3.11 11.45 -8.30
C PHE A 32 2.74 10.75 -7.00
N ASP A 33 2.89 9.43 -6.98
CA ASP A 33 2.66 8.62 -5.78
C ASP A 33 3.86 8.75 -4.83
N ILE A 34 3.65 9.45 -3.72
CA ILE A 34 4.62 9.62 -2.65
C ILE A 34 4.25 8.85 -1.38
N THR A 35 3.33 7.89 -1.48
CA THR A 35 2.88 7.07 -0.34
C THR A 35 4.08 6.42 0.34
N PRO A 36 4.25 6.59 1.65
CA PRO A 36 5.33 5.95 2.39
C PRO A 36 5.23 4.43 2.32
N LEU A 37 6.38 3.77 2.32
CA LEU A 37 6.46 2.31 2.37
C LEU A 37 6.68 1.85 3.81
N ASP A 38 6.14 0.69 4.13
CA ASP A 38 6.42 -0.03 5.37
C ASP A 38 7.68 -0.89 5.21
N THR A 39 7.97 -1.72 6.18
CA THR A 39 9.14 -2.61 6.15
C THR A 39 9.08 -3.54 4.94
N ALA A 40 10.14 -3.54 4.15
CA ALA A 40 10.26 -4.39 2.98
C ALA A 40 10.31 -5.88 3.37
N ILE A 41 9.61 -6.70 2.61
CA ILE A 41 9.57 -8.16 2.76
C ILE A 41 10.43 -8.77 1.66
N THR A 42 11.61 -9.25 2.01
CA THR A 42 12.59 -9.80 1.08
C THR A 42 12.46 -11.32 0.92
N GLY A 43 13.04 -11.85 -0.14
CA GLY A 43 13.06 -13.29 -0.40
C GLY A 43 11.69 -13.87 -0.71
N CYS A 44 10.84 -13.08 -1.37
CA CYS A 44 9.60 -13.58 -1.93
C CYS A 44 9.88 -14.32 -3.24
N THR A 45 9.10 -15.34 -3.53
CA THR A 45 9.15 -16.04 -4.83
C THR A 45 7.87 -15.77 -5.60
N LEU A 46 8.01 -15.64 -6.92
CA LEU A 46 6.88 -15.38 -7.82
C LEU A 46 6.49 -16.68 -8.53
N THR A 47 5.21 -16.90 -8.71
CA THR A 47 4.67 -17.96 -9.54
C THR A 47 3.58 -17.41 -10.44
N THR A 48 3.56 -17.86 -11.70
CA THR A 48 2.56 -17.48 -12.69
C THR A 48 2.01 -18.72 -13.38
N THR A 49 0.94 -18.55 -14.12
CA THR A 49 0.33 -19.61 -14.91
C THR A 49 0.12 -19.13 -16.34
N THR A 50 0.47 -19.94 -17.31
CA THR A 50 0.24 -19.65 -18.74
C THR A 50 -1.23 -19.31 -18.99
N GLY A 51 -1.47 -18.25 -19.74
CA GLY A 51 -2.81 -17.76 -20.03
C GLY A 51 -3.44 -16.91 -18.93
N SER A 52 -2.70 -16.61 -17.85
CA SER A 52 -3.19 -15.82 -16.71
C SER A 52 -2.39 -14.52 -16.53
N SER A 53 -3.08 -13.46 -16.12
CA SER A 53 -2.44 -12.22 -15.64
C SER A 53 -2.22 -12.21 -14.12
N LEU A 54 -2.62 -13.30 -13.43
CA LEU A 54 -2.43 -13.39 -11.99
C LEU A 54 -1.01 -13.83 -11.66
N VAL A 55 -0.40 -13.10 -10.75
CA VAL A 55 0.92 -13.40 -10.18
C VAL A 55 0.73 -13.76 -8.72
N THR A 56 1.15 -14.96 -8.35
CA THR A 56 1.16 -15.37 -6.96
C THR A 56 2.54 -15.12 -6.36
N ILE A 57 2.57 -14.44 -5.26
CA ILE A 57 3.78 -14.12 -4.50
C ILE A 57 3.77 -14.99 -3.25
N ASN A 58 4.82 -15.81 -3.11
CA ASN A 58 4.93 -16.73 -1.99
C ASN A 58 5.96 -16.19 -0.99
N LYS A 59 5.55 -16.10 0.26
CA LYS A 59 6.40 -15.68 1.38
C LYS A 59 5.77 -16.10 2.70
N GLY A 60 6.47 -16.91 3.46
CA GLY A 60 6.02 -17.36 4.77
C GLY A 60 5.67 -16.21 5.71
N SER A 61 4.49 -16.26 6.30
CA SER A 61 4.02 -15.34 7.35
C SER A 61 4.14 -13.86 6.96
N HIS A 62 3.75 -13.52 5.73
CA HIS A 62 3.91 -12.15 5.19
C HIS A 62 3.07 -11.07 5.91
N GLY A 63 2.02 -11.43 6.65
CA GLY A 63 1.20 -10.51 7.45
C GLY A 63 0.38 -9.49 6.63
N LEU A 64 0.27 -9.65 5.31
CA LEU A 64 -0.48 -8.76 4.44
C LEU A 64 -1.92 -9.24 4.27
N ALA A 65 -2.84 -8.28 4.09
CA ALA A 65 -4.27 -8.54 3.91
C ALA A 65 -4.73 -8.15 2.50
N LYS A 66 -5.84 -8.73 2.06
CA LYS A 66 -6.53 -8.33 0.83
C LYS A 66 -6.86 -6.84 0.84
N GLY A 67 -6.72 -6.19 -0.31
CA GLY A 67 -7.01 -4.77 -0.50
C GLY A 67 -5.87 -3.82 -0.09
N ARG A 68 -4.77 -4.34 0.49
CA ARG A 68 -3.57 -3.52 0.71
C ARG A 68 -2.82 -3.31 -0.59
N TYR A 69 -2.14 -2.18 -0.69
CA TYR A 69 -1.27 -1.86 -1.81
C TYR A 69 0.17 -2.24 -1.49
N ILE A 70 0.86 -2.75 -2.50
CA ILE A 70 2.27 -3.12 -2.44
C ILE A 70 2.98 -2.63 -3.71
N THR A 71 4.27 -2.45 -3.66
CA THR A 71 5.12 -2.38 -4.86
C THR A 71 6.10 -3.53 -4.87
N LEU A 72 6.44 -4.03 -6.05
CA LEU A 72 7.51 -4.98 -6.23
C LEU A 72 8.79 -4.26 -6.65
N SER A 73 9.91 -4.75 -6.19
CA SER A 73 11.25 -4.28 -6.57
C SER A 73 12.24 -5.44 -6.58
N SER A 74 13.38 -5.24 -7.24
CA SER A 74 14.42 -6.26 -7.39
C SER A 74 13.86 -7.57 -7.93
N VAL A 75 12.95 -7.46 -8.90
CA VAL A 75 12.31 -8.61 -9.52
C VAL A 75 13.30 -9.29 -10.45
N THR A 76 13.44 -10.58 -10.27
CA THR A 76 14.13 -11.46 -11.22
C THR A 76 13.11 -12.40 -11.85
N VAL A 77 13.22 -12.64 -13.14
CA VAL A 77 12.37 -13.57 -13.87
C VAL A 77 13.23 -14.64 -14.53
N THR A 78 12.71 -15.85 -14.65
CA THR A 78 13.38 -16.92 -15.37
C THR A 78 13.10 -16.83 -16.86
N ALA A 79 13.91 -17.46 -17.70
CA ALA A 79 13.76 -17.47 -19.15
C ALA A 79 12.46 -18.15 -19.66
N ALA A 80 11.73 -18.84 -18.77
CA ALA A 80 10.45 -19.48 -19.09
C ALA A 80 9.26 -18.51 -19.05
N SER A 81 9.43 -17.30 -18.49
CA SER A 81 8.41 -16.25 -18.43
C SER A 81 8.58 -15.22 -19.52
N ASP A 82 7.46 -14.76 -20.04
CA ASP A 82 7.45 -13.60 -20.95
C ASP A 82 7.35 -12.27 -20.21
N PHE A 83 7.15 -12.29 -18.89
CA PHE A 83 7.23 -11.07 -18.09
C PHE A 83 8.65 -10.54 -18.04
N THR A 84 8.78 -9.23 -18.16
CA THR A 84 10.02 -8.53 -17.85
C THR A 84 10.00 -8.01 -16.40
N PRO A 85 11.14 -7.85 -15.74
CA PRO A 85 11.18 -7.24 -14.41
C PRO A 85 10.42 -5.91 -14.34
N ALA A 86 10.59 -5.04 -15.34
CA ALA A 86 9.93 -3.73 -15.39
C ALA A 86 8.38 -3.81 -15.47
N GLN A 87 7.83 -4.88 -16.06
CA GLN A 87 6.39 -5.09 -16.08
C GLN A 87 5.84 -5.52 -14.72
N LEU A 88 6.68 -6.15 -13.89
CA LEU A 88 6.31 -6.63 -12.56
C LEU A 88 6.70 -5.63 -11.46
N GLU A 89 7.65 -4.74 -11.67
CA GLU A 89 8.07 -3.71 -10.71
C GLU A 89 7.11 -2.51 -10.70
N GLN A 90 5.85 -2.77 -10.36
CA GLN A 90 4.77 -1.79 -10.31
C GLN A 90 4.04 -1.83 -8.97
N ALA A 91 3.09 -0.91 -8.82
CA ALA A 91 2.16 -0.91 -7.68
C ALA A 91 0.98 -1.83 -7.96
N TYR A 92 0.62 -2.65 -6.99
CA TYR A 92 -0.47 -3.62 -7.06
C TYR A 92 -1.38 -3.53 -5.85
N GLU A 93 -2.65 -3.75 -6.07
CA GLU A 93 -3.59 -4.11 -5.01
C GLU A 93 -3.54 -5.63 -4.80
N ILE A 94 -3.52 -6.07 -3.55
CA ILE A 94 -3.63 -7.50 -3.20
C ILE A 94 -5.07 -7.95 -3.44
N LEU A 95 -5.30 -8.75 -4.46
CA LEU A 95 -6.62 -9.24 -4.84
C LEU A 95 -7.13 -10.32 -3.89
N SER A 96 -6.25 -11.20 -3.46
CA SER A 96 -6.59 -12.28 -2.52
C SER A 96 -5.37 -12.75 -1.74
N VAL A 97 -5.65 -13.35 -0.59
CA VAL A 97 -4.68 -14.01 0.29
C VAL A 97 -5.20 -15.44 0.48
N PRO A 98 -4.82 -16.37 -0.40
CA PRO A 98 -5.32 -17.75 -0.35
C PRO A 98 -4.90 -18.49 0.92
N ASP A 99 -3.72 -18.20 1.44
CA ASP A 99 -3.23 -18.68 2.73
C ASP A 99 -2.21 -17.69 3.32
N VAL A 100 -1.71 -17.97 4.52
CA VAL A 100 -0.79 -17.09 5.27
C VAL A 100 0.54 -16.85 4.55
N ASP A 101 0.86 -17.66 3.57
CA ASP A 101 2.13 -17.66 2.85
C ASP A 101 2.00 -17.19 1.39
N LYS A 102 0.79 -16.81 0.94
CA LYS A 102 0.51 -16.47 -0.45
C LYS A 102 -0.36 -15.24 -0.60
N ILE A 103 0.07 -14.34 -1.45
CA ILE A 103 -0.73 -13.22 -1.95
C ILE A 103 -0.83 -13.26 -3.47
N VAL A 104 -1.96 -12.84 -3.99
CA VAL A 104 -2.22 -12.80 -5.44
C VAL A 104 -2.45 -11.36 -5.87
N VAL A 105 -1.72 -10.97 -6.90
CA VAL A 105 -1.86 -9.66 -7.56
C VAL A 105 -2.14 -9.86 -9.04
N GLN A 106 -2.60 -8.83 -9.73
CA GLN A 106 -2.88 -8.87 -11.16
C GLN A 106 -1.88 -8.00 -11.92
N ALA A 107 -1.12 -8.61 -12.81
CA ALA A 107 -0.27 -7.89 -13.75
C ALA A 107 -1.08 -7.24 -14.88
N SER A 108 -0.52 -6.25 -15.53
CA SER A 108 -1.14 -5.55 -16.67
C SER A 108 -1.21 -6.39 -17.94
N THR A 109 -0.38 -7.42 -18.04
CA THR A 109 -0.27 -8.33 -19.19
C THR A 109 -0.52 -9.77 -18.75
N THR A 110 -0.82 -10.63 -19.70
CA THR A 110 -1.02 -12.07 -19.48
C THR A 110 0.29 -12.81 -19.75
N GLU A 111 0.61 -13.80 -18.90
CA GLU A 111 1.72 -14.73 -19.12
C GLU A 111 1.42 -15.62 -20.35
N THR A 112 2.25 -15.55 -21.36
CA THR A 112 2.13 -16.41 -22.56
C THR A 112 3.20 -17.49 -22.61
N GLY A 113 4.23 -17.38 -21.79
CA GLY A 113 5.29 -18.37 -21.65
C GLY A 113 4.82 -19.67 -21.00
N SER A 114 5.74 -20.57 -20.73
CA SER A 114 5.45 -21.94 -20.28
C SER A 114 4.87 -22.06 -18.86
N GLY A 115 4.51 -20.93 -18.23
CA GLY A 115 3.98 -20.88 -16.87
C GLY A 115 4.99 -21.34 -15.82
N MET A 116 4.99 -20.68 -14.68
CA MET A 116 6.15 -20.79 -13.81
C MET A 116 5.81 -21.29 -12.43
N THR A 117 6.42 -22.38 -12.04
CA THR A 117 6.32 -22.95 -10.69
C THR A 117 7.33 -22.36 -9.70
N ALA A 118 8.32 -21.61 -10.14
CA ALA A 118 9.19 -20.80 -9.29
C ALA A 118 10.02 -19.88 -10.19
N VAL A 119 9.64 -18.64 -10.27
CA VAL A 119 9.93 -17.81 -11.40
C VAL A 119 10.97 -16.77 -11.14
N GLY A 120 11.18 -16.50 -9.93
CA GLY A 120 12.11 -15.47 -9.60
C GLY A 120 12.01 -15.08 -8.14
N ALA A 121 12.86 -14.16 -7.76
CA ALA A 121 12.80 -13.50 -6.48
C ALA A 121 12.23 -12.11 -6.66
N ALA A 122 11.57 -11.60 -5.63
CA ALA A 122 11.12 -10.24 -5.55
C ALA A 122 11.23 -9.73 -4.12
N THR A 123 11.30 -8.42 -3.98
CA THR A 123 11.07 -7.73 -2.72
C THR A 123 9.70 -7.08 -2.78
N VAL A 124 8.86 -7.38 -1.80
CA VAL A 124 7.55 -6.76 -1.62
C VAL A 124 7.72 -5.57 -0.68
N ASN A 125 7.30 -4.40 -1.13
CA ASN A 125 7.30 -3.18 -0.33
C ASN A 125 5.85 -2.76 -0.07
N PRO A 126 5.28 -3.08 1.10
CA PRO A 126 3.92 -2.70 1.43
C PRO A 126 3.79 -1.18 1.59
N TYR A 127 2.67 -0.63 1.17
CA TYR A 127 2.31 0.75 1.54
C TYR A 127 2.01 0.81 3.03
N VAL A 128 2.38 1.92 3.65
CA VAL A 128 1.98 2.18 5.04
C VAL A 128 0.47 2.10 5.16
N GLU A 129 0.00 1.43 6.18
CA GLU A 129 -1.42 1.34 6.50
C GLU A 129 -1.90 2.67 7.08
N ILE A 130 -2.85 3.31 6.39
CA ILE A 130 -3.38 4.63 6.77
C ILE A 130 -4.47 4.48 7.85
N GLY A 131 -4.95 3.28 8.01
CA GLY A 131 -5.93 2.87 9.01
C GLY A 131 -6.55 1.55 8.56
N PRO A 132 -6.94 0.69 9.47
CA PRO A 132 -7.56 -0.58 9.10
C PRO A 132 -8.85 -0.30 8.35
N THR A 133 -9.02 -0.94 7.19
CA THR A 133 -10.26 -0.87 6.42
C THR A 133 -11.36 -1.72 7.06
N PHE A 134 -10.94 -2.77 7.78
CA PHE A 134 -11.81 -3.70 8.47
C PHE A 134 -11.27 -3.98 9.87
N GLN A 135 -12.17 -4.13 10.81
CA GLN A 135 -11.85 -4.62 12.14
C GLN A 135 -12.73 -5.83 12.44
N THR A 136 -12.17 -6.84 13.09
CA THR A 136 -12.97 -7.92 13.62
C THR A 136 -13.94 -7.35 14.65
N ALA A 137 -15.23 -7.52 14.44
CA ALA A 137 -16.24 -7.05 15.38
C ALA A 137 -16.05 -7.74 16.73
N GLY A 138 -16.02 -6.95 17.79
CA GLY A 138 -16.08 -7.47 19.15
C GLY A 138 -17.40 -8.19 19.41
N TYR A 139 -17.37 -9.13 20.33
CA TYR A 139 -18.59 -9.78 20.84
C TYR A 139 -19.39 -8.75 21.63
N GLY A 140 -20.71 -8.69 21.43
CA GLY A 140 -21.56 -7.83 22.24
C GLY A 140 -22.90 -7.48 21.59
N TRP A 141 -23.80 -6.95 22.41
CA TRP A 141 -25.09 -6.43 21.97
C TRP A 141 -24.89 -5.19 21.11
N GLY A 142 -25.54 -5.15 19.94
CA GLY A 142 -25.49 -3.99 19.05
C GLY A 142 -24.32 -3.94 18.07
N THR A 143 -23.53 -4.99 17.94
CA THR A 143 -22.43 -5.08 16.95
C THR A 143 -22.89 -5.54 15.57
N TYR A 144 -24.21 -5.65 15.33
CA TYR A 144 -24.84 -6.21 14.12
C TYR A 144 -26.01 -5.40 13.56
N LEU A 145 -26.32 -5.68 12.31
CA LEU A 145 -27.61 -5.34 11.74
C LEU A 145 -28.70 -6.19 12.39
N TRP A 146 -29.85 -5.59 12.69
CA TRP A 146 -31.00 -6.29 13.26
C TRP A 146 -31.48 -7.39 12.31
N GLY A 147 -31.57 -8.61 12.82
CA GLY A 147 -32.17 -9.73 12.10
C GLY A 147 -31.23 -10.68 11.37
N GLU A 148 -29.91 -10.53 11.52
CA GLU A 148 -28.95 -11.40 10.82
C GLU A 148 -28.58 -12.70 11.55
N GLU A 149 -28.88 -12.84 12.85
CA GLU A 149 -28.61 -14.08 13.62
C GLU A 149 -29.76 -14.41 14.57
N ALA A 150 -29.88 -15.69 14.92
CA ALA A 150 -30.90 -16.13 15.86
C ALA A 150 -30.59 -15.64 17.30
N TRP A 151 -31.65 -15.31 18.06
CA TRP A 151 -31.54 -14.91 19.47
C TRP A 151 -30.79 -15.96 20.29
N GLY A 152 -29.73 -15.49 20.97
CA GLY A 152 -28.94 -16.36 21.87
C GLY A 152 -27.74 -17.01 21.21
N ASN A 153 -27.48 -16.81 19.93
CA ASN A 153 -26.27 -17.30 19.27
C ASN A 153 -25.18 -16.24 19.28
N GLU A 154 -23.98 -16.68 19.64
CA GLU A 154 -22.77 -15.90 19.57
C GLU A 154 -22.35 -15.72 18.10
N ARG A 155 -21.99 -14.49 17.75
CA ARG A 155 -21.57 -14.17 16.40
C ARG A 155 -20.27 -14.86 16.01
N THR A 156 -20.24 -15.53 14.88
CA THR A 156 -19.01 -15.87 14.20
C THR A 156 -18.30 -14.59 13.73
N THR A 157 -16.99 -14.49 13.93
CA THR A 157 -16.16 -13.33 13.63
C THR A 157 -16.47 -12.75 12.25
N THR A 158 -16.97 -11.53 12.24
CA THR A 158 -17.19 -10.79 11.00
C THR A 158 -16.38 -9.50 11.02
N ASN A 159 -15.87 -9.14 9.87
CA ASN A 159 -15.17 -7.87 9.70
C ASN A 159 -16.18 -6.73 9.59
N VAL A 160 -16.03 -5.74 10.44
CA VAL A 160 -16.78 -4.48 10.34
C VAL A 160 -15.95 -3.50 9.53
N THR A 161 -16.56 -2.87 8.52
CA THR A 161 -15.92 -1.78 7.79
C THR A 161 -15.75 -0.60 8.75
N LEU A 162 -14.51 -0.15 8.89
CA LEU A 162 -14.19 1.04 9.67
C LEU A 162 -14.21 2.29 8.80
N ASP A 163 -14.32 3.45 9.46
CA ASP A 163 -14.06 4.71 8.78
C ASP A 163 -12.63 4.69 8.22
N PRO A 164 -12.46 5.06 6.94
CA PRO A 164 -11.14 5.09 6.33
C PRO A 164 -10.22 6.03 7.09
N GLY A 165 -8.97 5.64 7.22
CA GLY A 165 -7.93 6.47 7.83
C GLY A 165 -7.81 7.83 7.16
N ASN A 166 -7.51 8.85 7.94
CA ASN A 166 -7.39 10.23 7.49
C ASN A 166 -5.97 10.74 7.65
N TRP A 167 -5.56 11.56 6.70
CA TRP A 167 -4.33 12.35 6.77
C TRP A 167 -4.60 13.72 7.39
N SER A 168 -3.64 14.20 8.17
CA SER A 168 -3.46 15.62 8.48
C SER A 168 -2.25 16.10 7.71
N LEU A 169 -2.43 17.10 6.87
CA LEU A 169 -1.39 17.64 6.00
C LEU A 169 -1.09 19.07 6.39
N ASP A 170 0.20 19.39 6.46
CA ASP A 170 0.71 20.75 6.63
C ASP A 170 2.04 20.89 5.91
N ASN A 171 2.55 22.09 5.74
CA ASN A 171 3.86 22.30 5.14
C ASN A 171 4.74 23.24 5.98
N PHE A 172 6.03 22.98 5.94
CA PHE A 172 7.06 23.86 6.48
C PHE A 172 8.05 24.22 5.36
N GLY A 173 7.83 25.38 4.75
CA GLY A 173 8.59 25.79 3.56
C GLY A 173 8.36 24.80 2.42
N GLU A 174 9.39 24.08 2.00
CA GLU A 174 9.34 23.07 0.93
C GLU A 174 8.97 21.68 1.41
N VAL A 175 8.97 21.47 2.73
CA VAL A 175 8.72 20.14 3.31
C VAL A 175 7.24 19.99 3.61
N LEU A 176 6.61 19.02 2.93
CA LEU A 176 5.28 18.54 3.29
C LEU A 176 5.39 17.67 4.56
N ILE A 177 4.53 17.91 5.51
CA ILE A 177 4.36 17.12 6.73
C ILE A 177 3.02 16.41 6.61
N ALA A 178 3.04 15.08 6.62
CA ALA A 178 1.85 14.24 6.48
C ALA A 178 1.76 13.30 7.68
N THR A 179 0.71 13.46 8.48
CA THR A 179 0.46 12.65 9.67
C THR A 179 -0.79 11.81 9.47
N ILE A 180 -0.69 10.51 9.71
CA ILE A 180 -1.85 9.62 9.78
C ILE A 180 -2.53 9.84 11.13
N LYS A 181 -3.85 9.99 11.15
CA LYS A 181 -4.61 10.12 12.40
C LYS A 181 -4.31 8.91 13.31
N ASN A 182 -3.84 9.18 14.52
CA ASN A 182 -3.37 8.18 15.49
C ASN A 182 -2.20 7.31 15.01
N GLY A 183 -1.41 7.80 14.05
CA GLY A 183 -0.34 7.06 13.41
C GLY A 183 0.97 7.84 13.30
N LYS A 184 1.79 7.40 12.39
CA LYS A 184 3.13 7.94 12.13
C LYS A 184 3.06 9.25 11.33
N THR A 185 4.05 10.11 11.52
CA THR A 185 4.27 11.32 10.72
C THR A 185 5.35 11.05 9.67
N PHE A 186 5.11 11.53 8.48
CA PHE A 186 6.01 11.42 7.32
C PHE A 186 6.32 12.81 6.78
N THR A 187 7.49 12.93 6.16
CA THR A 187 7.92 14.15 5.50
C THR A 187 8.29 13.88 4.05
N TRP A 188 7.99 14.83 3.20
CA TRP A 188 8.41 14.84 1.81
C TRP A 188 8.90 16.23 1.43
N ASN A 189 10.07 16.31 0.77
CA ASN A 189 10.72 17.58 0.45
C ASN A 189 10.59 17.87 -1.06
N ALA A 190 9.87 18.93 -1.40
CA ALA A 190 9.72 19.39 -2.77
C ALA A 190 11.04 19.87 -3.41
N GLY A 191 11.96 20.42 -2.60
CA GLY A 191 13.27 20.90 -3.06
C GLY A 191 14.31 19.81 -3.29
N ALA A 192 14.00 18.54 -3.04
CA ALA A 192 14.92 17.45 -3.34
C ALA A 192 15.07 17.26 -4.87
N SER A 193 16.30 16.97 -5.33
CA SER A 193 16.63 16.83 -6.76
C SER A 193 15.79 15.80 -7.52
N ASN A 194 15.24 14.81 -6.82
CA ASN A 194 14.37 13.76 -7.36
C ASN A 194 13.03 13.70 -6.62
N ALA A 195 12.50 14.84 -6.17
CA ALA A 195 11.29 14.92 -5.34
C ALA A 195 10.13 14.08 -5.90
N ARG A 196 9.91 14.08 -7.21
CA ARG A 196 8.80 13.38 -7.87
C ARG A 196 8.91 11.85 -7.87
N THR A 197 10.12 11.31 -7.65
CA THR A 197 10.38 9.87 -7.59
C THR A 197 10.65 9.37 -6.17
N ILE A 198 10.80 10.28 -5.21
CA ILE A 198 11.07 9.95 -3.82
C ILE A 198 9.75 9.87 -3.05
N ARG A 199 9.53 8.76 -2.37
CA ARG A 199 8.40 8.59 -1.47
C ARG A 199 8.62 9.36 -0.17
N ALA A 200 7.52 9.74 0.49
CA ALA A 200 7.59 10.34 1.81
C ALA A 200 8.23 9.34 2.80
N SER A 201 9.10 9.85 3.65
CA SER A 201 9.82 9.05 4.63
C SER A 201 9.35 9.36 6.05
N LYS A 202 9.45 8.37 6.94
CA LYS A 202 9.15 8.57 8.36
C LYS A 202 10.02 9.68 8.92
N SER A 203 9.40 10.66 9.57
CA SER A 203 10.15 11.72 10.27
C SER A 203 10.98 11.09 11.40
N THR A 204 12.30 11.19 11.28
CA THR A 204 13.26 10.66 12.27
C THR A 204 13.88 11.75 13.13
N SER A 205 13.65 13.02 12.79
CA SER A 205 14.25 14.14 13.51
C SER A 205 13.25 15.28 13.70
N GLY A 206 13.10 15.75 14.92
CA GLY A 206 12.42 17.00 15.26
C GLY A 206 11.04 16.89 15.90
N PHE A 207 10.39 15.74 15.86
CA PHE A 207 9.16 15.54 16.65
C PHE A 207 9.46 14.51 17.75
N SER A 208 9.75 15.02 18.94
CA SER A 208 9.86 14.19 20.14
C SER A 208 8.50 13.53 20.39
N THR A 209 8.45 12.21 20.32
CA THR A 209 7.34 11.43 20.82
C THR A 209 7.51 11.15 22.31
N SER A 210 7.74 12.18 23.09
CA SER A 210 7.64 12.08 24.55
C SER A 210 6.21 12.46 24.95
N ALA A 211 5.39 11.47 25.10
CA ALA A 211 4.19 11.50 25.93
C ALA A 211 4.30 10.40 26.95
#